data_6d0e1d544c5015c56cc0cef0a5988b94
#
_entry.id   6d0e1d544c5015c56cc0cef0a5988b94
#
_cell.length_a   1.000
_cell.length_b   1.000
_cell.length_c   1.000
_cell.angle_alpha   90.00
_cell.angle_beta   90.00
_cell.angle_gamma   90.00
#
_symmetry.space_group_name_H-M   'P 1'
#
loop_
_entity.id
_entity.type
_entity.pdbx_description
1 polymer ?
#
loop_
_entity_poly.entity_id
_entity_poly.type
_entity_poly.pdbx_seq_one_letter_code
_entity_poly.pdbx_strand_id
1 'polypeptide(L)'
;MATKTKVEQPFGIAGAAIDAYSKPTPMHVGLRRDSPYSLPPSEVQVLFVPSQKAPALRLNGVIPDTIDKDKGTARFSFSTPPQSLTLSLDHVEGGLNTFRFLGFVLDNQASPLVFHAAGINGADVRTHLRNTMLPFELAVLNPQIIILSLGTNDAFNTQFDPVSFRADYTQLIRRIRFMCPKAFIVLATPNDHLYRNREPNTRVADAAETICNLAADEGCGVWDFYRIMGGEGSIYSWDSHGLTAADRLHFSPLGYRLQGTLLGVALYRMLTQESR
;
A
#
# COMPACT_ATOMS: atom_id res chain seq x y z
N MET A 1 5.92 -13.41 -10.42
CA MET A 1 4.93 -14.29 -9.73
C MET A 1 5.21 -14.20 -8.24
N ALA A 2 4.35 -13.51 -7.48
CA ALA A 2 4.43 -13.60 -6.02
C ALA A 2 4.07 -15.05 -5.65
N THR A 3 5.03 -15.76 -5.10
CA THR A 3 4.83 -17.14 -4.68
C THR A 3 3.74 -17.17 -3.62
N LYS A 4 2.68 -17.95 -3.87
CA LYS A 4 1.61 -18.27 -2.90
C LYS A 4 2.13 -19.11 -1.71
N THR A 5 3.39 -18.99 -1.38
CA THR A 5 4.02 -19.65 -0.25
C THR A 5 3.45 -19.05 1.03
N LYS A 6 3.05 -19.91 1.94
CA LYS A 6 2.61 -19.58 3.29
C LYS A 6 3.68 -18.71 3.92
N VAL A 7 3.37 -17.41 4.10
CA VAL A 7 4.32 -16.48 4.72
C VAL A 7 4.31 -16.79 6.21
N GLU A 8 5.34 -17.49 6.67
CA GLU A 8 5.50 -17.88 8.08
C GLU A 8 5.96 -16.72 8.97
N GLN A 9 6.43 -15.64 8.35
CA GLN A 9 7.05 -14.50 9.05
C GLN A 9 6.36 -13.18 8.69
N PRO A 10 6.17 -12.23 9.65
CA PRO A 10 5.60 -10.92 9.39
C PRO A 10 6.39 -10.15 8.33
N PHE A 11 5.69 -9.46 7.45
CA PHE A 11 6.27 -8.53 6.47
C PHE A 11 5.54 -7.20 6.53
N GLY A 12 6.20 -6.11 6.08
CA GLY A 12 5.68 -4.75 6.13
C GLY A 12 4.58 -4.47 5.10
N ILE A 13 3.96 -3.31 5.22
CA ILE A 13 2.92 -2.81 4.31
C ILE A 13 3.39 -2.76 2.85
N ALA A 14 4.70 -2.59 2.63
CA ALA A 14 5.33 -2.63 1.32
C ALA A 14 5.53 -4.07 0.78
N GLY A 15 5.08 -5.10 1.48
CA GLY A 15 5.21 -6.50 1.07
C GLY A 15 6.62 -7.07 1.24
N ALA A 16 7.48 -6.43 2.01
CA ALA A 16 8.86 -6.83 2.23
C ALA A 16 9.25 -6.76 3.72
N ALA A 17 10.28 -7.51 4.09
CA ALA A 17 10.96 -7.41 5.37
C ALA A 17 12.44 -7.82 5.21
N ILE A 18 13.30 -7.28 6.04
CA ILE A 18 14.73 -7.60 6.06
C ILE A 18 15.09 -8.05 7.47
N ASP A 19 15.67 -9.25 7.58
CA ASP A 19 16.16 -9.77 8.85
C ASP A 19 17.61 -9.38 9.09
N ALA A 20 17.88 -8.85 10.28
CA ALA A 20 19.25 -8.63 10.75
C ALA A 20 19.67 -9.75 11.69
N TYR A 21 20.84 -10.30 11.40
CA TYR A 21 21.47 -11.37 12.17
C TYR A 21 22.59 -10.80 13.08
N SER A 22 23.27 -11.65 13.84
CA SER A 22 24.27 -11.31 14.87
C SER A 22 25.41 -10.38 14.43
N LYS A 23 25.67 -10.24 13.14
CA LYS A 23 26.62 -9.28 12.55
C LYS A 23 25.95 -8.55 11.38
N PRO A 24 25.03 -7.61 11.67
CA PRO A 24 24.29 -6.94 10.62
C PRO A 24 25.21 -6.00 9.83
N THR A 25 25.11 -6.08 8.51
CA THR A 25 25.70 -5.09 7.61
C THR A 25 24.77 -3.87 7.56
N PRO A 26 25.29 -2.64 7.56
CA PRO A 26 24.46 -1.46 7.37
C PRO A 26 23.67 -1.52 6.08
N MET A 27 22.40 -1.10 6.15
CA MET A 27 21.53 -1.01 4.99
C MET A 27 21.56 0.42 4.45
N HIS A 28 21.85 0.56 3.15
CA HIS A 28 21.91 1.85 2.47
C HIS A 28 20.72 2.01 1.51
N VAL A 29 20.03 3.14 1.61
CA VAL A 29 18.91 3.50 0.73
C VAL A 29 19.15 4.90 0.18
N GLY A 30 19.27 5.02 -1.15
CA GLY A 30 19.32 6.30 -1.85
C GLY A 30 17.91 6.89 -1.96
N LEU A 31 17.75 8.15 -1.61
CA LEU A 31 16.48 8.86 -1.75
C LEU A 31 16.41 9.48 -3.14
N ARG A 32 15.50 8.98 -3.99
CA ARG A 32 15.23 9.56 -5.30
C ARG A 32 14.38 10.82 -5.17
N ARG A 33 14.72 11.82 -5.96
CA ARG A 33 13.97 13.08 -6.08
C ARG A 33 13.54 13.27 -7.54
N ASP A 34 12.67 12.38 -7.99
CA ASP A 34 12.25 12.34 -9.40
C ASP A 34 11.16 13.39 -9.71
N SER A 35 10.68 14.13 -8.71
CA SER A 35 9.66 15.15 -8.86
C SER A 35 10.13 16.48 -8.26
N PRO A 36 9.90 17.62 -8.94
CA PRO A 36 10.16 18.95 -8.38
C PRO A 36 9.30 19.25 -7.14
N TYR A 37 8.25 18.48 -6.90
CA TYR A 37 7.39 18.55 -5.72
C TYR A 37 7.84 17.65 -4.57
N SER A 38 8.87 16.83 -4.77
CA SER A 38 9.43 15.95 -3.74
C SER A 38 10.30 16.78 -2.79
N LEU A 39 9.77 17.08 -1.62
CA LEU A 39 10.53 17.73 -0.56
C LEU A 39 11.40 16.69 0.19
N PRO A 40 12.63 17.03 0.57
CA PRO A 40 13.47 16.14 1.33
C PRO A 40 12.88 15.89 2.74
N PRO A 41 12.95 14.65 3.26
CA PRO A 41 12.40 14.33 4.56
C PRO A 41 13.20 15.01 5.67
N SER A 42 12.51 15.67 6.59
CA SER A 42 13.09 16.18 7.86
C SER A 42 12.85 15.23 9.02
N GLU A 43 11.90 14.30 8.87
CA GLU A 43 11.62 13.23 9.83
C GLU A 43 11.63 11.87 9.12
N VAL A 44 12.22 10.88 9.77
CA VAL A 44 12.23 9.48 9.29
C VAL A 44 11.80 8.60 10.44
N GLN A 45 10.82 7.72 10.19
CA GLN A 45 10.50 6.64 11.12
C GLN A 45 10.99 5.32 10.53
N VAL A 46 11.68 4.55 11.33
CA VAL A 46 12.06 3.16 11.05
C VAL A 46 10.96 2.27 11.58
N LEU A 47 10.40 1.43 10.73
CA LEU A 47 9.40 0.42 11.11
C LEU A 47 10.07 -0.94 11.27
N PHE A 48 9.75 -1.63 12.35
CA PHE A 48 10.28 -2.97 12.65
C PHE A 48 9.22 -3.82 13.36
N VAL A 49 9.39 -5.14 13.34
CA VAL A 49 8.49 -6.03 14.08
C VAL A 49 8.63 -5.77 15.58
N PRO A 50 7.52 -5.50 16.30
CA PRO A 50 7.52 -5.29 17.74
C PRO A 50 8.33 -6.35 18.49
N SER A 51 9.09 -5.94 19.48
CA SER A 51 10.05 -6.78 20.19
C SER A 51 10.05 -6.46 21.68
N GLN A 52 10.37 -7.44 22.51
CA GLN A 52 10.51 -7.27 23.97
C GLN A 52 11.64 -6.29 24.34
N LYS A 53 12.67 -6.21 23.51
CA LYS A 53 13.82 -5.31 23.69
C LYS A 53 13.82 -4.24 22.61
N ALA A 54 14.09 -3.00 22.99
CA ALA A 54 14.32 -1.93 22.00
C ALA A 54 15.62 -2.23 21.23
N PRO A 55 15.62 -2.16 19.90
CA PRO A 55 16.83 -2.36 19.13
C PRO A 55 17.80 -1.18 19.30
N ALA A 56 19.09 -1.45 19.42
CA ALA A 56 20.14 -0.44 19.40
C ALA A 56 20.45 -0.06 17.94
N LEU A 57 19.67 0.86 17.36
CA LEU A 57 19.79 1.26 15.96
C LEU A 57 20.21 2.71 15.81
N ARG A 58 20.90 2.98 14.69
CA ARG A 58 21.32 4.32 14.25
C ARG A 58 20.91 4.54 12.80
N LEU A 59 20.50 5.76 12.50
CA LEU A 59 20.24 6.20 11.15
C LEU A 59 21.20 7.33 10.80
N ASN A 60 22.04 7.14 9.77
CA ASN A 60 23.15 8.05 9.43
C ASN A 60 24.07 8.36 10.62
N GLY A 61 24.32 7.38 11.49
CA GLY A 61 25.11 7.53 12.70
C GLY A 61 24.39 8.18 13.89
N VAL A 62 23.18 8.71 13.70
CA VAL A 62 22.38 9.37 14.75
C VAL A 62 21.55 8.32 15.49
N ILE A 63 21.42 8.48 16.81
CA ILE A 63 20.49 7.69 17.63
C ILE A 63 19.04 8.21 17.44
N PRO A 64 18.02 7.38 17.61
CA PRO A 64 16.64 7.84 17.48
C PRO A 64 16.25 8.81 18.60
N ASP A 65 15.39 9.78 18.27
CA ASP A 65 14.77 10.68 19.24
C ASP A 65 13.84 9.91 20.19
N THR A 66 13.12 8.94 19.63
CA THR A 66 12.21 8.05 20.37
C THR A 66 12.20 6.66 19.77
N ILE A 67 12.03 5.65 20.65
CA ILE A 67 11.77 4.24 20.25
C ILE A 67 10.52 3.77 20.98
N ASP A 68 9.56 3.28 20.22
CA ASP A 68 8.39 2.54 20.73
C ASP A 68 8.53 1.07 20.30
N LYS A 69 9.02 0.24 21.20
CA LYS A 69 9.27 -1.19 20.95
C LYS A 69 7.97 -1.98 20.77
N ASP A 70 6.87 -1.52 21.39
CA ASP A 70 5.58 -2.21 21.38
C ASP A 70 4.83 -1.92 20.07
N LYS A 71 5.06 -0.75 19.47
CA LYS A 71 4.59 -0.40 18.12
C LYS A 71 5.58 -0.75 17.02
N GLY A 72 6.83 -1.08 17.37
CA GLY A 72 7.88 -1.37 16.41
C GLY A 72 8.29 -0.14 15.60
N THR A 73 8.47 1.02 16.26
CA THR A 73 8.86 2.27 15.57
C THR A 73 10.04 2.95 16.25
N ALA A 74 10.90 3.59 15.45
CA ALA A 74 11.94 4.49 15.93
C ALA A 74 11.94 5.76 15.08
N ARG A 75 11.90 6.93 15.72
CA ARG A 75 11.81 8.24 15.05
C ARG A 75 13.14 8.96 15.10
N PHE A 76 13.46 9.61 14.00
CA PHE A 76 14.66 10.41 13.81
C PHE A 76 14.29 11.76 13.18
N SER A 77 14.75 12.85 13.75
CA SER A 77 14.61 14.19 13.20
C SER A 77 15.95 14.71 12.66
N PHE A 78 15.91 15.39 11.53
CA PHE A 78 17.08 15.91 10.85
C PHE A 78 16.94 17.43 10.64
N SER A 79 17.84 18.22 11.22
CA SER A 79 17.93 19.67 10.95
C SER A 79 18.33 19.95 9.50
N THR A 80 19.15 19.08 8.91
CA THR A 80 19.47 19.06 7.49
C THR A 80 18.96 17.80 6.86
N PRO A 81 18.00 17.86 5.94
CA PRO A 81 17.41 16.69 5.34
C PRO A 81 18.43 15.79 4.65
N PRO A 82 18.44 14.47 4.93
CA PRO A 82 19.40 13.55 4.36
C PRO A 82 19.10 13.29 2.87
N GLN A 83 20.16 13.00 2.09
CA GLN A 83 20.03 12.56 0.70
C GLN A 83 20.02 11.03 0.55
N SER A 84 20.48 10.34 1.58
CA SER A 84 20.48 8.89 1.68
C SER A 84 20.28 8.47 3.12
N LEU A 85 19.79 7.25 3.32
CA LEU A 85 19.59 6.66 4.62
C LEU A 85 20.53 5.47 4.78
N THR A 86 21.24 5.45 5.89
CA THR A 86 22.10 4.33 6.31
C THR A 86 21.62 3.85 7.67
N LEU A 87 20.88 2.73 7.68
CA LEU A 87 20.42 2.09 8.91
C LEU A 87 21.51 1.10 9.38
N SER A 88 21.98 1.26 10.60
CA SER A 88 22.89 0.34 11.27
C SER A 88 22.35 -0.09 12.63
N LEU A 89 22.76 -1.28 13.06
CA LEU A 89 22.50 -1.81 14.39
C LEU A 89 23.82 -1.88 15.16
N ASP A 90 23.86 -1.30 16.34
CA ASP A 90 25.09 -1.28 17.15
C ASP A 90 25.44 -2.71 17.63
N HIS A 91 24.46 -3.48 18.08
CA HIS A 91 24.61 -4.88 18.48
C HIS A 91 23.26 -5.59 18.44
N VAL A 92 23.23 -6.82 17.98
CA VAL A 92 22.05 -7.69 18.01
C VAL A 92 22.35 -8.84 18.98
N GLU A 93 21.89 -8.70 20.23
CA GLU A 93 21.97 -9.76 21.23
C GLU A 93 20.91 -10.83 20.99
N GLY A 94 21.33 -12.09 21.09
CA GLY A 94 20.44 -13.25 20.98
C GLY A 94 20.40 -13.81 19.55
N GLY A 95 20.00 -15.05 19.42
CA GLY A 95 20.07 -15.86 18.21
C GLY A 95 19.34 -15.30 16.98
N LEU A 96 19.12 -16.14 15.99
CA LEU A 96 18.44 -15.84 14.73
C LEU A 96 17.14 -15.03 14.94
N ASN A 97 16.97 -13.92 14.19
CA ASN A 97 15.75 -13.10 14.12
C ASN A 97 15.48 -12.14 15.30
N THR A 98 16.50 -11.48 15.83
CA THR A 98 16.30 -10.49 16.89
C THR A 98 15.81 -9.14 16.40
N PHE A 99 16.00 -8.79 15.14
CA PHE A 99 15.52 -7.57 14.52
C PHE A 99 15.02 -7.83 13.08
N ARG A 100 13.76 -7.47 12.82
CA ARG A 100 13.17 -7.50 11.49
C ARG A 100 12.72 -6.10 11.10
N PHE A 101 13.41 -5.54 10.10
CA PHE A 101 13.08 -4.26 9.50
C PHE A 101 11.92 -4.42 8.52
N LEU A 102 10.96 -3.49 8.56
CA LEU A 102 9.76 -3.49 7.71
C LEU A 102 9.76 -2.37 6.67
N GLY A 103 10.36 -1.21 7.01
CA GLY A 103 10.39 -0.08 6.09
C GLY A 103 10.73 1.25 6.76
N PHE A 104 10.74 2.30 5.93
CA PHE A 104 10.85 3.68 6.36
C PHE A 104 9.54 4.42 6.08
N VAL A 105 9.14 5.31 6.99
CA VAL A 105 8.18 6.38 6.73
C VAL A 105 8.98 7.68 6.65
N LEU A 106 8.83 8.41 5.56
CA LEU A 106 9.53 9.66 5.29
C LEU A 106 8.54 10.81 5.36
N ASP A 107 8.82 11.81 6.21
CA ASP A 107 7.99 12.98 6.36
C ASP A 107 8.85 14.25 6.32
N ASN A 108 8.33 15.32 5.72
CA ASN A 108 8.97 16.64 5.72
C ASN A 108 8.21 17.68 6.56
N GLN A 109 7.07 17.30 7.13
CA GLN A 109 6.16 18.13 7.95
C GLN A 109 5.71 19.47 7.31
N ALA A 110 6.10 19.71 6.06
CA ALA A 110 5.78 20.93 5.33
C ALA A 110 4.63 20.71 4.32
N SER A 111 4.31 19.46 4.00
CA SER A 111 3.25 19.16 3.04
C SER A 111 1.91 18.98 3.75
N PRO A 112 0.86 19.71 3.32
CA PRO A 112 -0.49 19.51 3.86
C PRO A 112 -1.12 18.18 3.44
N LEU A 113 -0.52 17.49 2.46
CA LEU A 113 -0.97 16.21 1.94
C LEU A 113 0.21 15.25 1.80
N VAL A 114 0.10 14.08 2.44
CA VAL A 114 1.06 12.98 2.29
C VAL A 114 0.34 11.80 1.65
N PHE A 115 0.92 11.25 0.59
CA PHE A 115 0.40 10.08 -0.11
C PHE A 115 1.34 8.89 0.08
N HIS A 116 0.81 7.81 0.66
CA HIS A 116 1.52 6.54 0.82
C HIS A 116 0.99 5.51 -0.17
N ALA A 117 1.87 4.89 -0.96
CA ALA A 117 1.52 3.77 -1.83
C ALA A 117 1.97 2.46 -1.19
N ALA A 118 1.01 1.61 -0.85
CA ALA A 118 1.25 0.31 -0.20
C ALA A 118 0.92 -0.87 -1.12
N GLY A 119 1.18 -0.70 -2.42
CA GLY A 119 0.90 -1.72 -3.43
C GLY A 119 1.93 -2.84 -3.41
N ILE A 120 1.44 -4.08 -3.41
CA ILE A 120 2.25 -5.29 -3.56
C ILE A 120 1.94 -5.90 -4.92
N ASN A 121 2.95 -6.12 -5.75
CA ASN A 121 2.75 -6.68 -7.09
C ASN A 121 2.09 -8.08 -7.01
N GLY A 122 1.01 -8.28 -7.75
CA GLY A 122 0.27 -9.54 -7.78
C GLY A 122 -0.57 -9.83 -6.53
N ALA A 123 -0.71 -8.86 -5.60
CA ALA A 123 -1.51 -9.06 -4.39
C ALA A 123 -3.01 -9.11 -4.70
N ASP A 124 -3.69 -10.06 -4.09
CA ASP A 124 -5.13 -10.18 -3.96
C ASP A 124 -5.58 -9.76 -2.54
N VAL A 125 -6.87 -9.75 -2.26
CA VAL A 125 -7.40 -9.43 -0.92
C VAL A 125 -6.83 -10.38 0.14
N ARG A 126 -6.68 -11.66 -0.16
CA ARG A 126 -6.13 -12.66 0.77
C ARG A 126 -4.66 -12.41 1.08
N THR A 127 -3.90 -11.83 0.16
CA THR A 127 -2.51 -11.43 0.41
C THR A 127 -2.44 -10.38 1.51
N HIS A 128 -3.32 -9.38 1.46
CA HIS A 128 -3.40 -8.34 2.50
C HIS A 128 -3.94 -8.89 3.83
N LEU A 129 -4.86 -9.84 3.81
CA LEU A 129 -5.33 -10.53 5.02
C LEU A 129 -4.22 -11.33 5.71
N ARG A 130 -3.30 -11.93 4.94
CA ARG A 130 -2.13 -12.65 5.49
C ARG A 130 -1.08 -11.71 6.08
N ASN A 131 -1.07 -10.43 5.68
CA ASN A 131 -0.16 -9.46 6.26
C ASN A 131 -0.63 -9.06 7.67
N THR A 132 -0.02 -9.67 8.68
CA THR A 132 -0.35 -9.42 10.09
C THR A 132 0.10 -8.04 10.58
N MET A 133 1.07 -7.42 9.91
CA MET A 133 1.60 -6.10 10.28
C MET A 133 0.84 -4.95 9.64
N LEU A 134 0.08 -5.19 8.55
CA LEU A 134 -0.65 -4.15 7.83
C LEU A 134 -1.48 -3.22 8.74
N PRO A 135 -2.30 -3.71 9.67
CA PRO A 135 -3.11 -2.81 10.50
C PRO A 135 -2.27 -1.95 11.44
N PHE A 136 -1.18 -2.52 11.99
CA PHE A 136 -0.29 -1.78 12.91
C PHE A 136 0.45 -0.67 12.17
N GLU A 137 0.97 -0.94 10.99
CA GLU A 137 1.67 0.05 10.17
C GLU A 137 0.73 1.14 9.67
N LEU A 138 -0.52 0.79 9.28
CA LEU A 138 -1.55 1.77 8.96
C LEU A 138 -1.86 2.67 10.17
N ALA A 139 -1.93 2.12 11.37
CA ALA A 139 -2.14 2.91 12.57
C ALA A 139 -0.98 3.88 12.85
N VAL A 140 0.25 3.48 12.55
CA VAL A 140 1.44 4.37 12.63
C VAL A 140 1.35 5.52 11.63
N LEU A 141 0.91 5.23 10.39
CA LEU A 141 0.72 6.25 9.34
C LEU A 141 -0.44 7.20 9.66
N ASN A 142 -1.39 6.78 10.51
CA ASN A 142 -2.57 7.55 10.93
C ASN A 142 -3.31 8.23 9.74
N PRO A 143 -3.69 7.48 8.70
CA PRO A 143 -4.29 8.04 7.50
C PRO A 143 -5.69 8.57 7.77
N GLN A 144 -6.04 9.71 7.13
CA GLN A 144 -7.42 10.21 7.11
C GLN A 144 -8.27 9.49 6.05
N ILE A 145 -7.64 9.08 4.95
CA ILE A 145 -8.32 8.36 3.85
C ILE A 145 -7.48 7.12 3.52
N ILE A 146 -8.16 5.99 3.39
CA ILE A 146 -7.57 4.72 2.92
C ILE A 146 -8.30 4.30 1.65
N ILE A 147 -7.56 4.18 0.55
CA ILE A 147 -8.10 3.72 -0.73
C ILE A 147 -7.69 2.27 -0.92
N LEU A 148 -8.66 1.36 -0.98
CA LEU A 148 -8.43 -0.05 -1.27
C LEU A 148 -8.71 -0.29 -2.76
N SER A 149 -7.65 -0.38 -3.55
CA SER A 149 -7.71 -0.65 -5.00
C SER A 149 -7.29 -2.11 -5.24
N LEU A 150 -8.24 -3.02 -5.01
CA LEU A 150 -8.07 -4.47 -5.09
C LEU A 150 -9.15 -5.07 -6.01
N GLY A 151 -8.99 -6.34 -6.38
CA GLY A 151 -9.95 -7.05 -7.21
C GLY A 151 -9.39 -7.49 -8.57
N THR A 152 -8.40 -6.79 -9.13
CA THR A 152 -7.77 -7.16 -10.41
C THR A 152 -7.14 -8.55 -10.35
N ASN A 153 -6.31 -8.81 -9.32
CA ASN A 153 -5.65 -10.12 -9.15
C ASN A 153 -6.62 -11.19 -8.67
N ASP A 154 -7.64 -10.81 -7.90
CA ASP A 154 -8.70 -11.71 -7.48
C ASP A 154 -9.48 -12.21 -8.70
N ALA A 155 -9.95 -11.29 -9.58
CA ALA A 155 -10.67 -11.61 -10.81
C ALA A 155 -9.79 -12.31 -11.87
N PHE A 156 -8.46 -12.19 -11.79
CA PHE A 156 -7.55 -12.91 -12.66
C PHE A 156 -7.49 -14.41 -12.35
N ASN A 157 -7.91 -14.83 -11.16
CA ASN A 157 -8.00 -16.22 -10.78
C ASN A 157 -9.22 -16.88 -11.47
N THR A 158 -8.99 -18.01 -12.14
CA THR A 158 -10.08 -18.77 -12.80
C THR A 158 -11.10 -19.36 -11.83
N GLN A 159 -10.73 -19.47 -10.54
CA GLN A 159 -11.61 -19.92 -9.46
C GLN A 159 -12.18 -18.73 -8.66
N PHE A 160 -12.27 -17.56 -9.28
CA PHE A 160 -12.89 -16.41 -8.65
C PHE A 160 -14.35 -16.71 -8.28
N ASP A 161 -14.68 -16.46 -7.02
CA ASP A 161 -16.03 -16.61 -6.49
C ASP A 161 -16.41 -15.31 -5.76
N PRO A 162 -17.44 -14.59 -6.25
CA PRO A 162 -17.88 -13.31 -5.67
C PRO A 162 -18.24 -13.40 -4.18
N VAL A 163 -18.79 -14.55 -3.74
CA VAL A 163 -19.20 -14.74 -2.33
C VAL A 163 -18.00 -14.79 -1.41
N SER A 164 -17.01 -15.62 -1.75
CA SER A 164 -15.75 -15.71 -1.00
C SER A 164 -14.96 -14.42 -1.06
N PHE A 165 -14.90 -13.78 -2.23
CA PHE A 165 -14.24 -12.48 -2.42
C PHE A 165 -14.84 -11.41 -1.52
N ARG A 166 -16.19 -11.32 -1.48
CA ARG A 166 -16.90 -10.41 -0.59
C ARG A 166 -16.58 -10.67 0.88
N ALA A 167 -16.60 -11.93 1.31
CA ALA A 167 -16.31 -12.30 2.71
C ALA A 167 -14.89 -11.89 3.11
N ASP A 168 -13.89 -12.21 2.27
CA ASP A 168 -12.49 -11.85 2.49
C ASP A 168 -12.32 -10.32 2.54
N TYR A 169 -12.94 -9.58 1.62
CA TYR A 169 -12.84 -8.13 1.57
C TYR A 169 -13.52 -7.47 2.77
N THR A 170 -14.68 -7.97 3.19
CA THR A 170 -15.37 -7.54 4.43
C THR A 170 -14.43 -7.68 5.62
N GLN A 171 -13.76 -8.83 5.75
CA GLN A 171 -12.81 -9.06 6.83
C GLN A 171 -11.66 -8.06 6.80
N LEU A 172 -11.11 -7.75 5.63
CA LEU A 172 -10.05 -6.76 5.47
C LEU A 172 -10.51 -5.36 5.91
N ILE A 173 -11.68 -4.91 5.46
CA ILE A 173 -12.26 -3.61 5.83
C ILE A 173 -12.43 -3.52 7.35
N ARG A 174 -13.02 -4.52 7.99
CA ARG A 174 -13.26 -4.52 9.43
C ARG A 174 -11.96 -4.49 10.22
N ARG A 175 -10.94 -5.22 9.77
CA ARG A 175 -9.62 -5.22 10.38
C ARG A 175 -8.93 -3.85 10.28
N ILE A 176 -9.02 -3.19 9.11
CA ILE A 176 -8.49 -1.83 8.92
C ILE A 176 -9.26 -0.84 9.79
N ARG A 177 -10.58 -0.89 9.81
CA ARG A 177 -11.43 0.00 10.61
C ARG A 177 -11.18 -0.12 12.11
N PHE A 178 -10.90 -1.33 12.59
CA PHE A 178 -10.54 -1.54 14.00
C PHE A 178 -9.26 -0.81 14.38
N MET A 179 -8.24 -0.81 13.51
CA MET A 179 -6.95 -0.14 13.78
C MET A 179 -6.95 1.35 13.41
N CYS A 180 -7.74 1.74 12.43
CA CYS A 180 -7.85 3.12 11.95
C CYS A 180 -9.31 3.61 12.00
N PRO A 181 -9.92 3.73 13.19
CA PRO A 181 -11.36 3.99 13.33
C PRO A 181 -11.81 5.35 12.80
N LYS A 182 -10.89 6.30 12.61
CA LYS A 182 -11.16 7.64 12.09
C LYS A 182 -10.94 7.76 10.59
N ALA A 183 -10.34 6.75 9.96
CA ALA A 183 -10.05 6.80 8.53
C ALA A 183 -11.32 6.57 7.72
N PHE A 184 -11.52 7.41 6.71
CA PHE A 184 -12.54 7.17 5.69
C PHE A 184 -12.01 6.15 4.68
N ILE A 185 -12.76 5.08 4.47
CA ILE A 185 -12.35 4.00 3.55
C ILE A 185 -13.07 4.18 2.21
N VAL A 186 -12.31 4.18 1.13
CA VAL A 186 -12.80 4.23 -0.25
C VAL A 186 -12.43 2.91 -0.94
N LEU A 187 -13.38 2.24 -1.54
CA LEU A 187 -13.15 1.06 -2.35
C LEU A 187 -13.08 1.48 -3.83
N ALA A 188 -12.00 1.09 -4.52
CA ALA A 188 -11.88 1.30 -5.96
C ALA A 188 -12.12 -0.01 -6.69
N THR A 189 -13.00 0.02 -7.71
CA THR A 189 -13.22 -1.16 -8.56
C THR A 189 -12.02 -1.40 -9.49
N PRO A 190 -11.75 -2.66 -9.89
CA PRO A 190 -10.67 -2.99 -10.82
C PRO A 190 -10.92 -2.38 -12.20
N ASN A 191 -9.84 -2.23 -12.98
CA ASN A 191 -9.95 -1.88 -14.39
C ASN A 191 -10.41 -3.06 -15.24
N ASP A 192 -11.13 -2.78 -16.33
CA ASP A 192 -11.35 -3.77 -17.38
C ASP A 192 -10.00 -4.21 -17.99
N HIS A 193 -9.86 -5.48 -18.31
CA HIS A 193 -8.63 -6.03 -18.86
C HIS A 193 -8.83 -7.37 -19.57
N LEU A 194 -7.85 -7.78 -20.36
CA LEU A 194 -7.88 -9.08 -21.00
C LEU A 194 -7.29 -10.17 -20.09
N TYR A 195 -7.96 -11.31 -20.07
CA TYR A 195 -7.40 -12.50 -19.47
C TYR A 195 -6.31 -13.08 -20.38
N ARG A 196 -5.08 -13.15 -19.85
CA ARG A 196 -3.90 -13.65 -20.57
C ARG A 196 -3.67 -12.98 -21.93
N ASN A 197 -4.05 -11.70 -22.05
CA ASN A 197 -3.93 -10.91 -23.29
C ASN A 197 -4.70 -11.50 -24.51
N ARG A 198 -5.78 -12.24 -24.27
CA ARG A 198 -6.52 -12.93 -25.35
C ARG A 198 -7.99 -12.56 -25.40
N GLU A 199 -8.68 -12.67 -24.29
CA GLU A 199 -10.14 -12.52 -24.19
C GLU A 199 -10.53 -11.60 -23.04
N PRO A 200 -11.68 -10.91 -23.10
CA PRO A 200 -12.17 -10.12 -21.97
C PRO A 200 -12.27 -10.97 -20.70
N ASN A 201 -11.85 -10.40 -19.59
CA ASN A 201 -12.00 -11.05 -18.30
C ASN A 201 -13.36 -10.71 -17.67
N THR A 202 -14.39 -11.50 -17.98
CA THR A 202 -15.77 -11.25 -17.52
C THR A 202 -15.89 -11.23 -15.98
N ARG A 203 -14.99 -11.86 -15.24
CA ARG A 203 -14.98 -11.85 -13.76
C ARG A 203 -14.69 -10.47 -13.18
N VAL A 204 -14.18 -9.54 -13.98
CA VAL A 204 -13.97 -8.15 -13.55
C VAL A 204 -15.27 -7.44 -13.26
N ALA A 205 -16.30 -7.67 -14.08
CA ALA A 205 -17.63 -7.14 -13.87
C ALA A 205 -18.21 -7.61 -12.53
N ASP A 206 -18.11 -8.92 -12.23
CA ASP A 206 -18.58 -9.51 -10.97
C ASP A 206 -17.82 -8.93 -9.76
N ALA A 207 -16.50 -8.73 -9.90
CA ALA A 207 -15.69 -8.12 -8.87
C ALA A 207 -16.07 -6.65 -8.62
N ALA A 208 -16.29 -5.89 -9.69
CA ALA A 208 -16.70 -4.48 -9.60
C ALA A 208 -18.08 -4.33 -8.94
N GLU A 209 -19.05 -5.15 -9.34
CA GLU A 209 -20.38 -5.18 -8.73
C GLU A 209 -20.30 -5.55 -7.24
N THR A 210 -19.52 -6.59 -6.91
CA THR A 210 -19.32 -7.01 -5.53
C THR A 210 -18.72 -5.88 -4.67
N ILE A 211 -17.75 -5.14 -5.20
CA ILE A 211 -17.11 -4.01 -4.50
C ILE A 211 -18.12 -2.87 -4.30
N CYS A 212 -18.92 -2.53 -5.30
CA CYS A 212 -19.93 -1.48 -5.18
C CYS A 212 -20.98 -1.82 -4.11
N ASN A 213 -21.51 -3.04 -4.12
CA ASN A 213 -22.45 -3.52 -3.12
C ASN A 213 -21.82 -3.55 -1.72
N LEU A 214 -20.57 -4.02 -1.61
CA LEU A 214 -19.84 -4.05 -0.35
C LEU A 214 -19.61 -2.66 0.21
N ALA A 215 -19.28 -1.67 -0.63
CA ALA A 215 -19.09 -0.29 -0.19
C ALA A 215 -20.37 0.27 0.46
N ALA A 216 -21.52 0.02 -0.14
CA ALA A 216 -22.83 0.44 0.41
C ALA A 216 -23.11 -0.24 1.76
N ASP A 217 -22.90 -1.56 1.86
CA ASP A 217 -23.23 -2.32 3.07
C ASP A 217 -22.27 -2.05 4.24
N GLU A 218 -21.00 -1.78 3.95
CA GLU A 218 -19.98 -1.47 4.99
C GLU A 218 -19.82 0.05 5.23
N GLY A 219 -20.64 0.92 4.59
CA GLY A 219 -20.53 2.38 4.75
C GLY A 219 -19.19 2.94 4.32
N CYS A 220 -18.66 2.45 3.21
CA CYS A 220 -17.45 2.95 2.56
C CYS A 220 -17.80 3.85 1.36
N GLY A 221 -16.89 4.75 0.99
CA GLY A 221 -16.94 5.38 -0.31
C GLY A 221 -16.65 4.38 -1.42
N VAL A 222 -17.13 4.67 -2.65
CA VAL A 222 -16.77 3.88 -3.82
C VAL A 222 -16.28 4.78 -4.95
N TRP A 223 -15.18 4.38 -5.57
CA TRP A 223 -14.72 4.93 -6.84
C TRP A 223 -14.84 3.85 -7.90
N ASP A 224 -15.95 3.88 -8.64
CA ASP A 224 -16.27 2.86 -9.65
C ASP A 224 -15.47 3.11 -10.94
N PHE A 225 -14.18 2.76 -10.89
CA PHE A 225 -13.29 2.94 -12.02
C PHE A 225 -13.65 2.04 -13.20
N TYR A 226 -14.16 0.83 -12.96
CA TYR A 226 -14.65 -0.05 -14.03
C TYR A 226 -15.68 0.66 -14.91
N ARG A 227 -16.66 1.29 -14.30
CA ARG A 227 -17.69 2.05 -15.02
C ARG A 227 -17.14 3.33 -15.64
N ILE A 228 -16.27 4.06 -14.93
CA ILE A 228 -15.62 5.29 -15.44
C ILE A 228 -14.77 4.97 -16.68
N MET A 229 -14.11 3.83 -16.71
CA MET A 229 -13.31 3.36 -17.83
C MET A 229 -14.18 3.00 -19.06
N GLY A 230 -15.44 2.63 -18.85
CA GLY A 230 -16.40 2.26 -19.89
C GLY A 230 -17.03 0.86 -19.74
N GLY A 231 -16.70 0.12 -18.67
CA GLY A 231 -17.20 -1.22 -18.43
C GLY A 231 -16.55 -2.30 -19.30
N GLU A 232 -17.26 -3.40 -19.53
CA GLU A 232 -16.78 -4.54 -20.31
C GLU A 232 -16.38 -4.14 -21.73
N GLY A 233 -15.21 -4.58 -22.15
CA GLY A 233 -14.62 -4.31 -23.47
C GLY A 233 -13.99 -2.92 -23.62
N SER A 234 -14.04 -2.06 -22.58
CA SER A 234 -13.42 -0.74 -22.62
C SER A 234 -11.90 -0.81 -22.79
N ILE A 235 -11.27 -1.91 -22.40
CA ILE A 235 -9.83 -2.12 -22.56
C ILE A 235 -9.38 -1.96 -24.02
N TYR A 236 -10.20 -2.34 -25.00
CA TYR A 236 -9.87 -2.18 -26.41
C TYR A 236 -9.81 -0.70 -26.83
N SER A 237 -10.74 0.11 -26.33
CA SER A 237 -10.70 1.56 -26.55
C SER A 237 -9.47 2.19 -25.89
N TRP A 238 -9.16 1.79 -24.67
CA TRP A 238 -7.96 2.28 -23.98
C TRP A 238 -6.68 1.87 -24.69
N ASP A 239 -6.61 0.63 -25.21
CA ASP A 239 -5.49 0.14 -25.99
C ASP A 239 -5.28 0.95 -27.27
N SER A 240 -6.36 1.21 -28.02
CA SER A 240 -6.31 1.99 -29.27
C SER A 240 -5.84 3.44 -29.07
N HIS A 241 -5.92 3.97 -27.85
CA HIS A 241 -5.43 5.30 -27.46
C HIS A 241 -4.06 5.27 -26.76
N GLY A 242 -3.38 4.11 -26.75
CA GLY A 242 -2.05 3.97 -26.14
C GLY A 242 -2.04 4.06 -24.61
N LEU A 243 -3.20 3.80 -23.97
CA LEU A 243 -3.35 3.90 -22.52
C LEU A 243 -3.02 2.59 -21.80
N THR A 244 -2.80 1.48 -22.52
CA THR A 244 -2.46 0.18 -21.95
C THR A 244 -1.00 -0.18 -22.16
N ALA A 245 -0.49 -1.06 -21.31
CA ALA A 245 0.74 -1.79 -21.57
C ALA A 245 0.48 -2.94 -22.56
N ALA A 246 1.53 -3.57 -23.06
CA ALA A 246 1.43 -4.64 -24.07
C ALA A 246 0.63 -5.87 -23.60
N ASP A 247 0.47 -6.06 -22.30
CA ASP A 247 -0.29 -7.18 -21.73
C ASP A 247 -1.78 -6.91 -21.61
N ARG A 248 -2.24 -5.69 -21.90
CA ARG A 248 -3.64 -5.25 -21.78
C ARG A 248 -4.31 -5.62 -20.43
N LEU A 249 -3.47 -5.68 -19.41
CA LEU A 249 -3.83 -5.84 -18.00
C LEU A 249 -3.41 -4.59 -17.22
N HIS A 250 -2.18 -4.16 -17.44
CA HIS A 250 -1.63 -2.94 -16.88
C HIS A 250 -1.83 -1.76 -17.81
N PHE A 251 -1.73 -0.56 -17.27
CA PHE A 251 -1.75 0.67 -18.06
C PHE A 251 -0.35 1.10 -18.48
N SER A 252 -0.28 1.85 -19.57
CA SER A 252 0.91 2.62 -19.93
C SER A 252 1.13 3.77 -18.91
N PRO A 253 2.29 4.42 -18.89
CA PRO A 253 2.50 5.62 -18.06
C PRO A 253 1.43 6.71 -18.28
N LEU A 254 0.94 6.85 -19.53
CA LEU A 254 -0.14 7.77 -19.86
C LEU A 254 -1.48 7.32 -19.26
N GLY A 255 -1.79 6.03 -19.34
CA GLY A 255 -3.01 5.46 -18.78
C GLY A 255 -3.05 5.58 -17.26
N TYR A 256 -1.94 5.28 -16.55
CA TYR A 256 -1.85 5.48 -15.11
C TYR A 256 -1.97 6.96 -14.71
N ARG A 257 -1.42 7.88 -15.52
CA ARG A 257 -1.59 9.32 -15.28
C ARG A 257 -3.04 9.74 -15.41
N LEU A 258 -3.76 9.25 -16.44
CA LEU A 258 -5.18 9.51 -16.63
C LEU A 258 -6.00 8.96 -15.45
N GLN A 259 -5.77 7.70 -15.06
CA GLN A 259 -6.41 7.08 -13.91
C GLN A 259 -6.19 7.89 -12.61
N GLY A 260 -4.94 8.28 -12.35
CA GLY A 260 -4.60 9.09 -11.17
C GLY A 260 -5.25 10.48 -11.20
N THR A 261 -5.34 11.11 -12.38
CA THR A 261 -6.03 12.39 -12.54
C THR A 261 -7.53 12.26 -12.25
N LEU A 262 -8.18 11.23 -12.77
CA LEU A 262 -9.61 10.97 -12.55
C LEU A 262 -9.91 10.72 -11.05
N LEU A 263 -9.06 9.94 -10.37
CA LEU A 263 -9.16 9.71 -8.94
C LEU A 263 -8.94 11.00 -8.14
N GLY A 264 -7.90 11.76 -8.50
CA GLY A 264 -7.59 13.04 -7.85
C GLY A 264 -8.74 14.05 -7.94
N VAL A 265 -9.38 14.16 -9.11
CA VAL A 265 -10.58 15.00 -9.30
C VAL A 265 -11.75 14.51 -8.45
N ALA A 266 -11.96 13.19 -8.36
CA ALA A 266 -13.02 12.62 -7.54
C ALA A 266 -12.81 12.92 -6.05
N LEU A 267 -11.59 12.72 -5.54
CA LEU A 267 -11.21 13.05 -4.16
C LEU A 267 -11.34 14.55 -3.87
N TYR A 268 -10.86 15.40 -4.77
CA TYR A 268 -10.99 16.84 -4.62
C TYR A 268 -12.45 17.28 -4.50
N ARG A 269 -13.32 16.76 -5.35
CA ARG A 269 -14.76 17.05 -5.31
C ARG A 269 -15.39 16.57 -4.01
N MET A 270 -15.06 15.37 -3.55
CA MET A 270 -15.53 14.84 -2.27
C MET A 270 -15.15 15.77 -1.12
N LEU A 271 -13.89 16.17 -1.03
CA LEU A 271 -13.39 17.01 0.06
C LEU A 271 -13.93 18.46 0.02
N THR A 272 -14.29 18.97 -1.15
CA THR A 272 -14.78 20.35 -1.29
C THR A 272 -16.31 20.48 -1.23
N GLN A 273 -17.06 19.39 -1.48
CA GLN A 273 -18.53 19.40 -1.42
C GLN A 273 -19.07 19.25 0.01
N GLU A 274 -18.35 18.60 0.91
CA GLU A 274 -18.73 18.54 2.33
C GLU A 274 -18.59 19.87 3.07
N SER A 275 -18.02 20.89 2.42
CA SER A 275 -17.85 22.25 2.99
C SER A 275 -19.02 23.19 2.65
N ARG A 276 -20.12 22.69 2.10
CA ARG A 276 -21.35 23.42 1.80
C ARG A 276 -22.54 22.80 2.51
#